data_adde769b8e50bf672c2a6152cf586ba3
#
_entry.id   adde769b8e50bf672c2a6152cf586ba3
#
_cell.length_a   1.000
_cell.length_b   1.000
_cell.length_c   1.000
_cell.angle_alpha   90.00
_cell.angle_beta   90.00
_cell.angle_gamma   90.00
#
_symmetry.space_group_name_H-M   'P 1'
#
loop_
_entity.id
_entity.type
_entity.pdbx_description
1 polymer ?
#
loop_
_entity_poly.entity_id
_entity_poly.type
_entity_poly.pdbx_seq_one_letter_code
_entity_poly.pdbx_strand_id
1 'polypeptide(L)'
;MENFKVIIVEDVPLELKGTEGIFKNDIPEAEIIGTAESEIAYWKLIKQQLPDLVLLDLGLGGSTTVGVEICRQTKEQYPDVKVLIFTGEILNEKLWVDVLDAGCDGIILKSGELLTRGDVASCMGGKKLVFNQPILQKIVDRFKQSVNSQLMRQEALVNYEIDEYDERFLRHLALGYTKEQITNLRGMPFGVKSLEKRQAELVQKLFPDGNHGMGINAT
;
A
#
# COMPACT_ATOMS: atom_id res chain seq x y z
N MET A 1 -3.38 0.97 -19.39
CA MET A 1 -2.08 1.51 -18.90
C MET A 1 -1.13 1.62 -20.07
N GLU A 2 -0.23 2.59 -20.04
CA GLU A 2 0.94 2.59 -20.91
C GLU A 2 1.90 1.47 -20.50
N ASN A 3 2.83 1.08 -21.41
CA ASN A 3 3.85 0.11 -21.06
C ASN A 3 4.79 0.65 -20.02
N PHE A 4 5.16 -0.16 -19.05
CA PHE A 4 6.02 0.23 -17.93
C PHE A 4 6.98 -0.91 -17.55
N LYS A 5 8.11 -0.54 -16.93
CA LYS A 5 9.18 -1.45 -16.53
C LYS A 5 9.03 -1.81 -15.07
N VAL A 6 9.19 -3.09 -14.74
CA VAL A 6 9.09 -3.56 -13.36
C VAL A 6 10.33 -4.36 -12.94
N ILE A 7 10.80 -4.12 -11.70
CA ILE A 7 11.72 -5.00 -10.97
C ILE A 7 10.91 -5.70 -9.88
N ILE A 8 11.04 -7.02 -9.80
CA ILE A 8 10.46 -7.84 -8.72
C ILE A 8 11.56 -8.20 -7.73
N VAL A 9 11.33 -7.93 -6.44
CA VAL A 9 12.27 -8.23 -5.36
C VAL A 9 11.63 -9.26 -4.44
N GLU A 10 12.13 -10.49 -4.48
CA GLU A 10 11.54 -11.67 -3.82
C GLU A 10 12.60 -12.75 -3.68
N ASP A 11 12.88 -13.25 -2.48
CA ASP A 11 13.90 -14.25 -2.21
C ASP A 11 13.37 -15.69 -2.17
N VAL A 12 12.06 -15.88 -2.17
CA VAL A 12 11.44 -17.21 -2.24
C VAL A 12 11.18 -17.61 -3.71
N PRO A 13 11.92 -18.58 -4.28
CA PRO A 13 11.85 -18.87 -5.71
C PRO A 13 10.45 -19.28 -6.23
N LEU A 14 9.64 -19.91 -5.38
CA LEU A 14 8.28 -20.30 -5.76
C LEU A 14 7.35 -19.09 -5.84
N GLU A 15 7.47 -18.16 -4.89
CA GLU A 15 6.69 -16.93 -4.86
C GLU A 15 7.09 -16.00 -6.01
N LEU A 16 8.39 -15.90 -6.28
CA LEU A 16 8.91 -15.15 -7.43
C LEU A 16 8.30 -15.66 -8.75
N LYS A 17 8.34 -16.98 -8.99
CA LYS A 17 7.73 -17.57 -10.19
C LYS A 17 6.22 -17.35 -10.28
N GLY A 18 5.52 -17.42 -9.14
CA GLY A 18 4.10 -17.09 -9.07
C GLY A 18 3.83 -15.65 -9.48
N THR A 19 4.61 -14.72 -8.94
CA THR A 19 4.52 -13.28 -9.23
C THR A 19 4.86 -12.97 -10.69
N GLU A 20 5.94 -13.55 -11.24
CA GLU A 20 6.27 -13.43 -12.67
C GLU A 20 5.11 -13.94 -13.55
N GLY A 21 4.46 -15.03 -13.13
CA GLY A 21 3.29 -15.59 -13.82
C GLY A 21 2.11 -14.61 -13.86
N ILE A 22 1.82 -13.91 -12.76
CA ILE A 22 0.78 -12.87 -12.69
C ILE A 22 1.09 -11.74 -13.68
N PHE A 23 2.30 -11.20 -13.66
CA PHE A 23 2.67 -10.14 -14.58
C PHE A 23 2.57 -10.58 -16.04
N LYS A 24 3.06 -11.75 -16.37
CA LYS A 24 3.07 -12.28 -17.73
C LYS A 24 1.67 -12.56 -18.28
N ASN A 25 0.76 -13.05 -17.44
CA ASN A 25 -0.56 -13.49 -17.90
C ASN A 25 -1.63 -12.40 -17.77
N ASP A 26 -1.57 -11.60 -16.70
CA ASP A 26 -2.66 -10.70 -16.30
C ASP A 26 -2.32 -9.21 -16.46
N ILE A 27 -1.02 -8.86 -16.63
CA ILE A 27 -0.56 -7.48 -16.75
C ILE A 27 0.37 -7.33 -17.96
N PRO A 28 -0.16 -7.46 -19.18
CA PRO A 28 0.64 -7.50 -20.40
C PRO A 28 1.38 -6.18 -20.71
N GLU A 29 1.02 -5.07 -20.06
CA GLU A 29 1.70 -3.79 -20.20
C GLU A 29 3.02 -3.73 -19.41
N ALA A 30 3.24 -4.67 -18.48
CA ALA A 30 4.45 -4.70 -17.66
C ALA A 30 5.58 -5.45 -18.36
N GLU A 31 6.73 -4.81 -18.46
CA GLU A 31 8.00 -5.42 -18.85
C GLU A 31 8.83 -5.72 -17.61
N ILE A 32 9.00 -7.01 -17.26
CA ILE A 32 9.91 -7.40 -16.18
C ILE A 32 11.34 -7.23 -16.67
N ILE A 33 12.02 -6.17 -16.21
CA ILE A 33 13.40 -5.87 -16.58
C ILE A 33 14.42 -6.56 -15.68
N GLY A 34 14.00 -7.16 -14.57
CA GLY A 34 14.85 -7.95 -13.70
C GLY A 34 14.13 -8.45 -12.47
N THR A 35 14.74 -9.46 -11.86
CA THR A 35 14.34 -10.00 -10.56
C THR A 35 15.51 -10.01 -9.60
N ALA A 36 15.27 -9.74 -8.33
CA ALA A 36 16.30 -9.67 -7.30
C ALA A 36 15.88 -10.52 -6.09
N GLU A 37 16.76 -11.38 -5.64
CA GLU A 37 16.58 -12.23 -4.45
C GLU A 37 17.26 -11.64 -3.19
N SER A 38 17.85 -10.47 -3.31
CA SER A 38 18.54 -9.79 -2.21
C SER A 38 18.70 -8.31 -2.48
N GLU A 39 18.96 -7.55 -1.43
CA GLU A 39 19.26 -6.11 -1.52
C GLU A 39 20.40 -5.81 -2.49
N ILE A 40 21.51 -6.59 -2.43
CA ILE A 40 22.67 -6.39 -3.32
C ILE A 40 22.28 -6.60 -4.77
N ALA A 41 21.48 -7.64 -5.08
CA ALA A 41 21.00 -7.91 -6.42
C ALA A 41 20.08 -6.78 -6.91
N TYR A 42 19.18 -6.28 -6.05
CA TYR A 42 18.31 -5.16 -6.36
C TYR A 42 19.10 -3.89 -6.73
N TRP A 43 20.04 -3.47 -5.89
CA TRP A 43 20.83 -2.27 -6.15
C TRP A 43 21.73 -2.37 -7.39
N LYS A 44 22.10 -3.58 -7.78
CA LYS A 44 22.78 -3.81 -9.06
C LYS A 44 21.85 -3.60 -10.25
N LEU A 45 20.61 -4.08 -10.18
CA LEU A 45 19.64 -3.97 -11.25
C LEU A 45 19.17 -2.53 -11.49
N ILE A 46 18.78 -1.82 -10.45
CA ILE A 46 18.26 -0.46 -10.55
C ILE A 46 19.31 0.52 -11.12
N LYS A 47 20.60 0.29 -10.86
CA LYS A 47 21.69 1.06 -11.44
C LYS A 47 21.93 0.76 -12.93
N GLN A 48 21.54 -0.40 -13.41
CA GLN A 48 21.65 -0.75 -14.83
C GLN A 48 20.48 -0.19 -15.64
N GLN A 49 19.29 -0.29 -15.10
CA GLN A 49 18.06 0.20 -15.74
C GLN A 49 17.05 0.60 -14.68
N LEU A 50 16.57 1.83 -14.77
CA LEU A 50 15.57 2.36 -13.85
C LEU A 50 14.20 1.77 -14.18
N PRO A 51 13.49 1.17 -13.20
CA PRO A 51 12.11 0.72 -13.39
C PRO A 51 11.12 1.87 -13.18
N ASP A 52 9.90 1.69 -13.64
CA ASP A 52 8.76 2.54 -13.29
C ASP A 52 8.10 2.04 -11.99
N LEU A 53 8.16 0.71 -11.76
CA LEU A 53 7.59 0.03 -10.60
C LEU A 53 8.61 -0.95 -9.98
N VAL A 54 8.72 -0.92 -8.67
CA VAL A 54 9.34 -1.99 -7.86
C VAL A 54 8.24 -2.72 -7.12
N LEU A 55 8.07 -4.00 -7.38
CA LEU A 55 7.28 -4.89 -6.54
C LEU A 55 8.20 -5.51 -5.52
N LEU A 56 7.96 -5.25 -4.25
CA LEU A 56 8.91 -5.53 -3.17
C LEU A 56 8.28 -6.40 -2.10
N ASP A 57 8.85 -7.59 -1.87
CA ASP A 57 8.59 -8.32 -0.65
C ASP A 57 9.35 -7.72 0.53
N LEU A 58 8.74 -7.73 1.71
CA LEU A 58 9.39 -7.24 2.94
C LEU A 58 10.31 -8.29 3.56
N GLY A 59 9.96 -9.58 3.41
CA GLY A 59 10.59 -10.70 4.14
C GLY A 59 11.96 -11.13 3.66
N LEU A 60 12.70 -10.27 2.96
CA LEU A 60 13.98 -10.61 2.35
C LEU A 60 15.04 -11.12 3.33
N GLY A 61 15.56 -12.32 3.06
CA GLY A 61 16.56 -12.97 3.91
C GLY A 61 16.06 -13.26 5.33
N GLY A 62 14.74 -13.38 5.52
CA GLY A 62 14.11 -13.58 6.82
C GLY A 62 14.06 -12.32 7.70
N SER A 63 14.23 -11.14 7.13
CA SER A 63 14.18 -9.85 7.86
C SER A 63 13.35 -8.82 7.12
N THR A 64 12.31 -8.31 7.77
CA THR A 64 11.47 -7.24 7.22
C THR A 64 12.17 -5.88 7.17
N THR A 65 13.23 -5.69 7.97
CA THR A 65 14.00 -4.44 8.01
C THR A 65 14.67 -4.15 6.66
N VAL A 66 15.15 -5.19 5.97
CA VAL A 66 15.81 -5.05 4.66
C VAL A 66 14.84 -4.51 3.62
N GLY A 67 13.63 -5.08 3.53
CA GLY A 67 12.62 -4.61 2.59
C GLY A 67 12.18 -3.17 2.85
N VAL A 68 12.00 -2.78 4.12
CA VAL A 68 11.68 -1.40 4.49
C VAL A 68 12.79 -0.44 4.08
N GLU A 69 14.05 -0.82 4.29
CA GLU A 69 15.20 0.02 3.93
C GLU A 69 15.36 0.18 2.42
N ILE A 70 15.16 -0.90 1.65
CA ILE A 70 15.11 -0.84 0.18
C ILE A 70 14.03 0.16 -0.27
N CYS A 71 12.82 0.09 0.32
CA CYS A 71 11.75 1.02 0.00
C CYS A 71 12.19 2.47 0.26
N ARG A 72 12.67 2.78 1.47
CA ARG A 72 13.10 4.12 1.88
C ARG A 72 14.17 4.68 0.95
N GLN A 73 15.25 3.95 0.75
CA GLN A 73 16.36 4.40 -0.10
C GLN A 73 15.93 4.55 -1.56
N THR A 74 15.02 3.70 -2.05
CA THR A 74 14.48 3.83 -3.41
C THR A 74 13.69 5.13 -3.54
N LYS A 75 12.82 5.44 -2.59
CA LYS A 75 12.03 6.68 -2.62
C LYS A 75 12.87 7.94 -2.42
N GLU A 76 13.95 7.87 -1.64
CA GLU A 76 14.90 8.97 -1.46
C GLU A 76 15.72 9.25 -2.72
N GLN A 77 16.24 8.20 -3.38
CA GLN A 77 17.12 8.34 -4.54
C GLN A 77 16.35 8.49 -5.86
N TYR A 78 15.18 7.86 -5.96
CA TYR A 78 14.36 7.78 -7.17
C TYR A 78 12.88 8.02 -6.83
N PRO A 79 12.49 9.26 -6.49
CA PRO A 79 11.14 9.58 -5.98
C PRO A 79 10.00 9.25 -6.97
N ASP A 80 10.28 9.24 -8.27
CA ASP A 80 9.30 8.92 -9.30
C ASP A 80 9.05 7.41 -9.45
N VAL A 81 10.00 6.57 -9.02
CA VAL A 81 9.83 5.11 -9.02
C VAL A 81 8.75 4.72 -8.03
N LYS A 82 7.74 3.99 -8.52
CA LYS A 82 6.68 3.46 -7.66
C LYS A 82 7.18 2.24 -6.90
N VAL A 83 6.87 2.18 -5.61
CA VAL A 83 7.19 1.03 -4.75
C VAL A 83 5.88 0.44 -4.20
N LEU A 84 5.52 -0.73 -4.71
CA LEU A 84 4.37 -1.50 -4.25
C LEU A 84 4.88 -2.67 -3.40
N ILE A 85 4.57 -2.64 -2.12
CA ILE A 85 4.87 -3.73 -1.20
C ILE A 85 3.93 -4.90 -1.49
N PHE A 86 4.47 -6.09 -1.69
CA PHE A 86 3.71 -7.32 -1.90
C PHE A 86 4.26 -8.41 -0.98
N THR A 87 3.64 -8.59 0.19
CA THR A 87 4.23 -9.38 1.27
C THR A 87 3.25 -10.36 1.91
N GLY A 88 3.78 -11.51 2.32
CA GLY A 88 3.08 -12.47 3.19
C GLY A 88 3.18 -12.13 4.68
N GLU A 89 4.04 -11.19 5.04
CA GLU A 89 4.30 -10.83 6.43
C GLU A 89 3.09 -10.24 7.15
N ILE A 90 2.90 -10.67 8.40
CA ILE A 90 1.90 -10.06 9.28
C ILE A 90 2.45 -8.72 9.78
N LEU A 91 1.92 -7.64 9.23
CA LEU A 91 2.32 -6.30 9.64
C LEU A 91 1.83 -6.03 11.08
N ASN A 92 2.78 -5.93 12.03
CA ASN A 92 2.53 -5.38 13.35
C ASN A 92 2.52 -3.85 13.30
N GLU A 93 2.16 -3.20 14.39
CA GLU A 93 2.03 -1.74 14.45
C GLU A 93 3.31 -1.00 14.03
N LYS A 94 4.44 -1.46 14.53
CA LYS A 94 5.74 -0.85 14.21
C LYS A 94 6.07 -1.00 12.73
N LEU A 95 5.89 -2.19 12.17
CA LEU A 95 6.19 -2.45 10.76
C LEU A 95 5.27 -1.65 9.83
N TRP A 96 4.01 -1.43 10.21
CA TRP A 96 3.11 -0.52 9.50
C TRP A 96 3.67 0.90 9.39
N VAL A 97 4.07 1.45 10.54
CA VAL A 97 4.67 2.78 10.61
C VAL A 97 5.93 2.83 9.77
N ASP A 98 6.85 1.89 9.96
CA ASP A 98 8.13 1.83 9.25
C ASP A 98 7.95 1.78 7.72
N VAL A 99 6.97 1.02 7.23
CA VAL A 99 6.67 0.89 5.79
C VAL A 99 6.03 2.17 5.22
N LEU A 100 5.10 2.78 5.95
CA LEU A 100 4.47 4.03 5.53
C LEU A 100 5.47 5.18 5.52
N ASP A 101 6.32 5.28 6.55
CA ASP A 101 7.41 6.27 6.64
C ASP A 101 8.48 6.08 5.57
N ALA A 102 8.69 4.85 5.11
CA ALA A 102 9.56 4.57 3.98
C ALA A 102 8.99 5.12 2.65
N GLY A 103 7.73 5.58 2.62
CA GLY A 103 7.13 6.27 1.48
C GLY A 103 6.63 5.33 0.38
N CYS A 104 6.25 4.08 0.69
CA CYS A 104 5.69 3.17 -0.30
C CYS A 104 4.44 3.75 -0.97
N ASP A 105 4.17 3.35 -2.21
CA ASP A 105 2.98 3.79 -2.97
C ASP A 105 1.77 2.86 -2.75
N GLY A 106 1.97 1.69 -2.11
CA GLY A 106 0.90 0.77 -1.73
C GLY A 106 1.41 -0.47 -1.02
N ILE A 107 0.48 -1.20 -0.41
CA ILE A 107 0.74 -2.45 0.32
C ILE A 107 -0.33 -3.46 -0.05
N ILE A 108 0.10 -4.61 -0.55
CA ILE A 108 -0.74 -5.75 -0.90
C ILE A 108 -0.30 -6.95 -0.06
N LEU A 109 -1.20 -7.55 0.70
CA LEU A 109 -0.93 -8.81 1.38
C LEU A 109 -1.12 -9.98 0.42
N LYS A 110 -0.17 -10.92 0.44
CA LYS A 110 -0.24 -12.19 -0.30
C LYS A 110 -1.30 -13.16 0.23
N SER A 111 -1.94 -12.84 1.37
CA SER A 111 -2.94 -13.70 2.01
C SER A 111 -4.31 -13.60 1.31
N GLY A 112 -4.66 -14.62 0.54
CA GLY A 112 -6.02 -14.85 0.04
C GLY A 112 -6.41 -14.14 -1.26
N GLU A 113 -5.70 -13.09 -1.66
CA GLU A 113 -5.92 -12.40 -2.92
C GLU A 113 -4.61 -12.29 -3.70
N LEU A 114 -4.67 -12.60 -4.99
CA LEU A 114 -3.54 -12.38 -5.88
C LEU A 114 -3.41 -10.88 -6.19
N LEU A 115 -2.20 -10.44 -6.47
CA LEU A 115 -1.95 -9.13 -7.07
C LEU A 115 -2.76 -8.99 -8.36
N THR A 116 -3.56 -7.94 -8.47
CA THR A 116 -4.40 -7.71 -9.65
C THR A 116 -3.83 -6.62 -10.56
N ARG A 117 -4.21 -6.66 -11.83
CA ARG A 117 -3.94 -5.56 -12.78
C ARG A 117 -4.51 -4.23 -12.28
N GLY A 118 -5.64 -4.26 -11.54
CA GLY A 118 -6.26 -3.08 -10.95
C GLY A 118 -5.41 -2.44 -9.87
N ASP A 119 -4.75 -3.23 -9.02
CA ASP A 119 -3.84 -2.74 -7.97
C ASP A 119 -2.64 -2.03 -8.59
N VAL A 120 -2.01 -2.68 -9.57
CA VAL A 120 -0.87 -2.10 -10.30
C VAL A 120 -1.27 -0.84 -11.05
N ALA A 121 -2.41 -0.86 -11.75
CA ALA A 121 -2.92 0.32 -12.45
C ALA A 121 -3.20 1.49 -11.50
N SER A 122 -3.72 1.22 -10.31
CA SER A 122 -3.98 2.23 -9.29
C SER A 122 -2.68 2.84 -8.76
N CYS A 123 -1.65 2.01 -8.52
CA CYS A 123 -0.33 2.45 -8.09
C CYS A 123 0.34 3.31 -9.17
N MET A 124 0.38 2.84 -10.42
CA MET A 124 0.96 3.56 -11.56
C MET A 124 0.22 4.86 -11.89
N GLY A 125 -1.10 4.89 -11.70
CA GLY A 125 -1.94 6.07 -11.93
C GLY A 125 -1.78 7.17 -10.88
N GLY A 126 -0.81 7.05 -9.96
CA GLY A 126 -0.52 8.07 -8.94
C GLY A 126 -1.53 8.14 -7.80
N LYS A 127 -2.37 7.11 -7.63
CA LYS A 127 -3.17 6.99 -6.41
C LYS A 127 -2.23 6.81 -5.23
N LYS A 128 -2.35 7.67 -4.24
CA LYS A 128 -1.60 7.54 -3.00
C LYS A 128 -2.14 6.35 -2.20
N LEU A 129 -1.23 5.46 -1.80
CA LEU A 129 -1.47 4.31 -0.94
C LEU A 129 -2.56 3.36 -1.47
N VAL A 130 -2.12 2.40 -2.29
CA VAL A 130 -2.95 1.30 -2.76
C VAL A 130 -2.96 0.19 -1.71
N PHE A 131 -4.14 -0.23 -1.30
CA PHE A 131 -4.33 -1.32 -0.35
C PHE A 131 -5.29 -2.37 -0.91
N ASN A 132 -4.98 -3.65 -0.74
CA ASN A 132 -5.96 -4.70 -1.02
C ASN A 132 -6.93 -4.90 0.16
N GLN A 133 -7.97 -5.70 -0.07
CA GLN A 133 -9.03 -5.94 0.90
C GLN A 133 -8.53 -6.44 2.27
N PRO A 134 -7.59 -7.38 2.37
CA PRO A 134 -7.06 -7.80 3.67
C PRO A 134 -6.41 -6.68 4.49
N ILE A 135 -5.74 -5.75 3.83
CA ILE A 135 -5.17 -4.57 4.48
C ILE A 135 -6.27 -3.64 4.99
N LEU A 136 -7.26 -3.35 4.15
CA LEU A 136 -8.39 -2.51 4.53
C LEU A 136 -9.15 -3.12 5.72
N GLN A 137 -9.34 -4.44 5.73
CA GLN A 137 -9.96 -5.15 6.84
C GLN A 137 -9.16 -4.97 8.15
N LYS A 138 -7.84 -5.10 8.12
CA LYS A 138 -6.98 -4.87 9.30
C LYS A 138 -7.09 -3.44 9.81
N ILE A 139 -7.12 -2.44 8.92
CA ILE A 139 -7.33 -1.02 9.30
C ILE A 139 -8.66 -0.87 10.02
N VAL A 140 -9.73 -1.44 9.48
CA VAL A 140 -11.07 -1.38 10.10
C VAL A 140 -11.13 -2.11 11.43
N ASP A 141 -10.54 -3.30 11.54
CA ASP A 141 -10.55 -4.07 12.78
C ASP A 141 -9.77 -3.35 13.88
N ARG A 142 -8.66 -2.70 13.54
CA ARG A 142 -7.93 -1.85 14.45
C ARG A 142 -8.76 -0.63 14.89
N PHE A 143 -9.43 0.03 13.94
CA PHE A 143 -10.36 1.11 14.26
C PHE A 143 -11.47 0.65 15.21
N LYS A 144 -12.09 -0.53 14.95
CA LYS A 144 -13.11 -1.11 15.84
C LYS A 144 -12.57 -1.40 17.24
N GLN A 145 -11.33 -1.90 17.35
CA GLN A 145 -10.69 -2.14 18.66
C GLN A 145 -10.47 -0.84 19.45
N SER A 146 -10.06 0.23 18.75
CA SER A 146 -9.90 1.56 19.39
C SER A 146 -11.22 2.20 19.80
N VAL A 147 -12.34 1.79 19.19
CA VAL A 147 -13.69 2.35 19.39
C VAL A 147 -14.56 1.52 20.36
N ASN A 148 -14.09 0.36 20.84
CA ASN A 148 -14.91 -0.65 21.53
C ASN A 148 -15.34 -0.30 22.99
N SER A 149 -15.01 0.87 23.54
CA SER A 149 -15.67 1.39 24.74
C SER A 149 -16.36 2.72 24.44
N GLN A 150 -17.55 2.96 24.98
CA GLN A 150 -18.29 4.22 24.75
C GLN A 150 -17.49 5.48 25.14
N LEU A 151 -16.60 5.38 26.14
CA LEU A 151 -15.67 6.44 26.50
C LEU A 151 -14.54 6.61 25.45
N MET A 152 -13.96 5.51 25.02
CA MET A 152 -12.93 5.53 23.96
C MET A 152 -13.49 5.95 22.60
N ARG A 153 -14.79 5.73 22.35
CA ARG A 153 -15.45 6.17 21.11
C ARG A 153 -15.47 7.69 20.99
N GLN A 154 -15.79 8.40 22.09
CA GLN A 154 -15.76 9.85 22.09
C GLN A 154 -14.32 10.41 22.05
N GLU A 155 -13.39 9.80 22.78
CA GLU A 155 -11.98 10.19 22.74
C GLU A 155 -11.33 9.89 21.37
N ALA A 156 -11.62 8.73 20.77
CA ALA A 156 -11.10 8.38 19.45
C ALA A 156 -11.67 9.30 18.35
N LEU A 157 -12.97 9.57 18.35
CA LEU A 157 -13.57 10.52 17.39
C LEU A 157 -12.99 11.92 17.54
N VAL A 158 -12.71 12.35 18.77
CA VAL A 158 -12.08 13.65 19.04
C VAL A 158 -10.59 13.64 18.71
N ASN A 159 -9.86 12.61 19.12
CA ASN A 159 -8.41 12.54 18.92
C ASN A 159 -8.01 12.31 17.46
N TYR A 160 -8.81 11.54 16.71
CA TYR A 160 -8.53 11.27 15.29
C TYR A 160 -9.38 12.10 14.32
N GLU A 161 -10.25 12.98 14.83
CA GLU A 161 -11.16 13.80 14.01
C GLU A 161 -11.89 12.97 12.91
N ILE A 162 -12.34 11.77 13.28
CA ILE A 162 -13.06 10.86 12.39
C ILE A 162 -14.55 11.19 12.46
N ASP A 163 -15.15 11.51 11.34
CA ASP A 163 -16.59 11.78 11.28
C ASP A 163 -17.41 10.52 10.96
N GLU A 164 -18.74 10.63 11.02
CA GLU A 164 -19.65 9.52 10.74
C GLU A 164 -19.55 9.00 9.29
N TYR A 165 -19.16 9.86 8.36
CA TYR A 165 -18.96 9.49 6.96
C TYR A 165 -17.68 8.70 6.77
N ASP A 166 -16.64 9.03 7.53
CA ASP A 166 -15.38 8.27 7.58
C ASP A 166 -15.62 6.86 8.12
N GLU A 167 -16.39 6.74 9.22
CA GLU A 167 -16.77 5.44 9.79
C GLU A 167 -17.55 4.60 8.76
N ARG A 168 -18.55 5.21 8.10
CA ARG A 168 -19.35 4.53 7.07
C ARG A 168 -18.52 4.13 5.86
N PHE A 169 -17.63 4.98 5.42
CA PHE A 169 -16.72 4.72 4.32
C PHE A 169 -15.83 3.51 4.62
N LEU A 170 -15.14 3.50 5.76
CA LEU A 170 -14.28 2.40 6.20
C LEU A 170 -15.07 1.09 6.33
N ARG A 171 -16.29 1.16 6.89
CA ARG A 171 -17.17 -0.01 7.04
C ARG A 171 -17.52 -0.64 5.70
N HIS A 172 -17.88 0.16 4.69
CA HIS A 172 -18.24 -0.36 3.37
C HIS A 172 -17.02 -0.88 2.61
N LEU A 173 -15.86 -0.25 2.74
CA LEU A 173 -14.61 -0.78 2.21
C LEU A 173 -14.30 -2.16 2.80
N ALA A 174 -14.48 -2.33 4.12
CA ALA A 174 -14.28 -3.63 4.79
C ALA A 174 -15.27 -4.71 4.34
N LEU A 175 -16.45 -4.31 3.87
CA LEU A 175 -17.45 -5.22 3.29
C LEU A 175 -17.20 -5.52 1.79
N GLY A 176 -16.10 -5.01 1.23
CA GLY A 176 -15.71 -5.28 -0.16
C GLY A 176 -16.34 -4.36 -1.20
N TYR A 177 -17.00 -3.28 -0.78
CA TYR A 177 -17.54 -2.31 -1.73
C TYR A 177 -16.43 -1.50 -2.37
N THR A 178 -16.51 -1.30 -3.69
CA THR A 178 -15.63 -0.35 -4.37
C THR A 178 -15.99 1.09 -4.01
N LYS A 179 -15.07 2.04 -4.22
CA LYS A 179 -15.36 3.47 -3.98
C LYS A 179 -16.52 3.98 -4.83
N GLU A 180 -16.61 3.51 -6.07
CA GLU A 180 -17.73 3.80 -6.96
C GLU A 180 -19.06 3.31 -6.39
N GLN A 181 -19.08 2.10 -5.84
CA GLN A 181 -20.27 1.56 -5.18
C GLN A 181 -20.64 2.37 -3.93
N ILE A 182 -19.64 2.76 -3.14
CA ILE A 182 -19.84 3.55 -1.92
C ILE A 182 -20.42 4.94 -2.24
N THR A 183 -19.97 5.59 -3.31
CA THR A 183 -20.52 6.91 -3.71
C THR A 183 -22.00 6.85 -4.09
N ASN A 184 -22.49 5.69 -4.52
CA ASN A 184 -23.89 5.48 -4.88
C ASN A 184 -24.79 5.10 -3.69
N LEU A 185 -24.21 4.94 -2.48
CA LEU A 185 -25.00 4.64 -1.30
C LEU A 185 -25.77 5.86 -0.81
N ARG A 186 -27.03 5.64 -0.41
CA ARG A 186 -27.88 6.70 0.14
C ARG A 186 -27.21 7.39 1.34
N GLY A 187 -27.06 8.70 1.25
CA GLY A 187 -26.46 9.51 2.32
C GLY A 187 -24.94 9.53 2.33
N MET A 188 -24.27 9.16 1.23
CA MET A 188 -22.87 9.38 1.02
C MET A 188 -22.67 10.61 0.12
N PRO A 189 -22.23 11.76 0.66
CA PRO A 189 -22.20 13.04 -0.10
C PRO A 189 -20.94 13.19 -0.96
N PHE A 190 -20.04 12.18 -0.96
CA PHE A 190 -18.71 12.29 -1.56
C PHE A 190 -18.61 11.51 -2.87
N GLY A 191 -17.96 12.12 -3.86
CA GLY A 191 -17.54 11.42 -5.08
C GLY A 191 -16.24 10.62 -4.87
N VAL A 192 -15.88 9.76 -5.84
CA VAL A 192 -14.72 8.85 -5.76
C VAL A 192 -13.43 9.57 -5.39
N LYS A 193 -13.11 10.69 -6.05
CA LYS A 193 -11.89 11.48 -5.75
C LYS A 193 -11.86 12.00 -4.30
N SER A 194 -13.03 12.39 -3.78
CA SER A 194 -13.15 12.84 -2.39
C SER A 194 -12.93 11.70 -1.41
N LEU A 195 -13.45 10.49 -1.70
CA LEU A 195 -13.23 9.30 -0.89
C LEU A 195 -11.76 8.84 -0.94
N GLU A 196 -11.09 9.00 -2.08
CA GLU A 196 -9.65 8.72 -2.20
C GLU A 196 -8.81 9.65 -1.32
N LYS A 197 -9.13 10.94 -1.32
CA LYS A 197 -8.48 11.92 -0.44
C LYS A 197 -8.73 11.60 1.04
N ARG A 198 -9.99 11.33 1.40
CA ARG A 198 -10.35 10.94 2.79
C ARG A 198 -9.66 9.66 3.24
N GLN A 199 -9.51 8.67 2.37
CA GLN A 199 -8.77 7.44 2.70
C GLN A 199 -7.32 7.74 3.07
N ALA A 200 -6.64 8.61 2.32
CA ALA A 200 -5.28 9.01 2.62
C ALA A 200 -5.19 9.78 3.95
N GLU A 201 -6.14 10.69 4.20
CA GLU A 201 -6.22 11.44 5.46
C GLU A 201 -6.51 10.52 6.67
N LEU A 202 -7.40 9.53 6.49
CA LEU A 202 -7.71 8.55 7.54
C LEU A 202 -6.52 7.68 7.89
N VAL A 203 -5.74 7.24 6.91
CA VAL A 203 -4.49 6.50 7.18
C VAL A 203 -3.55 7.34 8.02
N GLN A 204 -3.35 8.61 7.69
CA GLN A 204 -2.53 9.53 8.48
C GLN A 204 -3.05 9.73 9.90
N LYS A 205 -4.37 9.87 10.06
CA LYS A 205 -5.00 10.06 11.37
C LYS A 205 -4.92 8.81 12.26
N LEU A 206 -5.13 7.63 11.67
CA LEU A 206 -5.12 6.34 12.39
C LEU A 206 -3.70 5.84 12.70
N PHE A 207 -2.70 6.34 11.97
CA PHE A 207 -1.29 5.98 12.14
C PHE A 207 -0.41 7.24 12.19
N PRO A 208 -0.61 8.12 13.21
CA PRO A 208 0.05 9.43 13.28
C PRO A 208 1.57 9.34 13.41
N ASP A 209 2.08 8.26 13.99
CA ASP A 209 3.53 8.06 14.19
C ASP A 209 4.26 7.70 12.88
N GLY A 210 3.53 7.39 11.81
CA GLY A 210 4.03 7.21 10.46
C GLY A 210 4.40 8.49 9.71
N ASN A 211 4.25 9.65 10.34
CA ASN A 211 4.29 10.94 9.65
C ASN A 211 5.58 11.76 9.88
N HIS A 212 6.60 11.21 10.50
CA HIS A 212 7.84 11.96 10.77
C HIS A 212 8.78 12.17 9.57
N GLY A 213 8.36 11.85 8.35
CA GLY A 213 9.18 11.99 7.14
C GLY A 213 8.54 12.67 5.94
N MET A 214 7.24 12.92 5.91
CA MET A 214 6.62 13.59 4.77
C MET A 214 6.63 15.11 4.95
N GLY A 215 7.73 15.74 4.56
CA GLY A 215 7.75 17.17 4.26
C GLY A 215 6.77 17.47 3.14
N ILE A 216 5.54 17.88 3.48
CA ILE A 216 4.61 18.49 2.53
C ILE A 216 5.16 19.90 2.25
N ASN A 217 5.98 20.02 1.22
CA ASN A 217 6.17 21.33 0.59
C ASN A 217 4.91 21.63 -0.22
N ALA A 218 3.98 22.33 0.41
CA ALA A 218 2.93 23.05 -0.27
C ALA A 218 3.55 24.31 -0.88
N THR A 219 3.68 24.37 -2.18
CA THR A 219 3.67 25.58 -3.01
C THR A 219 2.74 25.34 -4.16
#